data_b964b2efb3c697fbd99c7a3e0b447ef7
#
_entry.id   b964b2efb3c697fbd99c7a3e0b447ef7
#
_cell.length_a   1.000
_cell.length_b   1.000
_cell.length_c   1.000
_cell.angle_alpha   90.00
_cell.angle_beta   90.00
_cell.angle_gamma   90.00
#
_symmetry.space_group_name_H-M   'P 1'
#
loop_
_entity.id
_entity.type
_entity.pdbx_description
1 polymer ?
#
loop_
_entity_poly.entity_id
_entity_poly.type
_entity_poly.pdbx_seq_one_letter_code
_entity_poly.pdbx_strand_id
1 'polypeptide(L)'
;MANVSSSNGLEKRPKLRFPGFDEPWKAALLSDYFVKNIKKNADGAITNVICNSAKQGLIPQRNYFDKDIANSDNTDGYYIIETNDFVYNPRKSTDAPYGPISCYKYPEAGIVSPLYLCFRAKQEINPLYFEWCFRSSVWHRYIYMSGDSGARHDRVSIKDDTFFAMPINIPSAKEQDRIALFLNAIEQRIDKQRSLVEALKKYKRGVMRAIFRDKAILFSETTKWKSVRLGDECTFFSGGTPKSTDSSFYGGAIPFIRSGEIHSDKTELFLTDDGLKYSSAKMVSKGDLIIALYGATSGEVDISKIDGAINQAILCIRPSWINKVYLKYLLEDRKDDILNTYLQGGQGNLSAEIIKNLIFDIPDEGSQLVVVDFLNTMDRRINSSIMLMENLITLRSGLMQQLFI
;
A
#
# COMPACT_ATOMS: atom_id res chain seq x y z
N MET A 1 8.38 32.38 20.21
CA MET A 1 9.11 31.76 21.32
C MET A 1 8.21 30.68 21.91
N ALA A 2 8.55 29.44 21.70
CA ALA A 2 7.82 28.31 22.28
C ALA A 2 8.16 28.24 23.77
N ASN A 3 7.17 28.48 24.65
CA ASN A 3 7.30 28.27 26.07
C ASN A 3 7.52 26.78 26.34
N VAL A 4 8.75 26.40 26.60
CA VAL A 4 9.10 25.14 27.26
C VAL A 4 8.74 25.30 28.73
N SER A 5 7.55 24.88 29.10
CA SER A 5 7.11 24.94 30.47
C SER A 5 7.50 23.69 31.21
N SER A 6 8.13 23.90 32.35
CA SER A 6 8.60 22.94 33.33
C SER A 6 7.47 22.11 33.97
N SER A 7 7.83 20.91 34.41
CA SER A 7 7.00 19.77 34.82
C SER A 7 6.20 19.90 36.12
N ASN A 8 5.74 21.06 36.53
CA ASN A 8 4.93 21.23 37.71
C ASN A 8 3.56 21.79 37.36
N GLY A 9 2.56 20.93 37.27
CA GLY A 9 1.13 21.35 37.23
C GLY A 9 0.64 21.92 35.91
N LEU A 10 1.28 21.59 34.79
CA LEU A 10 0.94 22.12 33.49
C LEU A 10 -0.32 21.50 32.91
N GLU A 11 -1.22 22.37 32.60
CA GLU A 11 -2.45 22.09 31.83
C GLU A 11 -2.09 21.35 30.55
N LYS A 12 -2.50 20.09 30.46
CA LYS A 12 -2.29 19.28 29.28
C LYS A 12 -3.20 19.78 28.16
N ARG A 13 -2.62 20.39 27.14
CA ARG A 13 -3.32 20.91 25.97
C ARG A 13 -2.68 20.36 24.70
N PRO A 14 -3.47 19.90 23.72
CA PRO A 14 -2.92 19.51 22.43
C PRO A 14 -2.33 20.72 21.69
N LYS A 15 -1.40 20.47 20.77
CA LYS A 15 -0.75 21.51 19.96
C LYS A 15 -1.73 22.21 19.02
N LEU A 16 -2.67 21.43 18.49
CA LEU A 16 -3.76 21.92 17.64
C LEU A 16 -5.08 21.65 18.36
N ARG A 17 -5.94 22.67 18.40
CA ARG A 17 -7.23 22.59 19.07
C ARG A 17 -8.29 23.37 18.29
N PHE A 18 -9.53 22.91 18.34
CA PHE A 18 -10.64 23.63 17.74
C PHE A 18 -10.95 24.92 18.52
N PRO A 19 -11.35 26.00 17.84
CA PRO A 19 -11.77 27.22 18.52
C PRO A 19 -12.94 26.97 19.51
N GLY A 20 -12.88 27.64 20.66
CA GLY A 20 -13.90 27.54 21.68
C GLY A 20 -13.73 26.42 22.71
N PHE A 21 -12.58 25.73 22.65
CA PHE A 21 -12.19 24.71 23.64
C PHE A 21 -10.91 25.15 24.35
N ASP A 22 -11.03 25.80 25.49
CA ASP A 22 -9.90 26.37 26.25
C ASP A 22 -9.60 25.61 27.55
N GLU A 23 -10.54 24.78 28.03
CA GLU A 23 -10.37 23.99 29.24
C GLU A 23 -9.29 22.91 29.08
N PRO A 24 -8.45 22.68 30.11
CA PRO A 24 -7.46 21.63 30.09
C PRO A 24 -8.12 20.25 29.99
N TRP A 25 -7.45 19.31 29.33
CA TRP A 25 -7.92 17.94 29.27
C TRP A 25 -7.75 17.25 30.62
N LYS A 26 -8.75 16.47 31.01
CA LYS A 26 -8.77 15.75 32.28
C LYS A 26 -7.79 14.55 32.18
N ALA A 27 -6.84 14.51 33.11
CA ALA A 27 -6.02 13.31 33.28
C ALA A 27 -6.85 12.19 33.92
N ALA A 28 -6.76 11.00 33.37
CA ALA A 28 -7.47 9.81 33.81
C ALA A 28 -6.62 8.56 33.54
N LEU A 29 -7.05 7.42 34.06
CA LEU A 29 -6.50 6.11 33.70
C LEU A 29 -7.47 5.41 32.73
N LEU A 30 -6.93 4.49 31.94
CA LEU A 30 -7.75 3.67 31.04
C LEU A 30 -8.80 2.89 31.85
N SER A 31 -8.44 2.42 33.04
CA SER A 31 -9.35 1.76 33.99
C SER A 31 -10.53 2.63 34.45
N ASP A 32 -10.47 3.96 34.29
CA ASP A 32 -11.61 4.82 34.63
C ASP A 32 -12.74 4.71 33.62
N TYR A 33 -12.43 4.35 32.39
CA TYR A 33 -13.37 4.27 31.27
C TYR A 33 -13.66 2.85 30.82
N PHE A 34 -12.75 1.90 31.01
CA PHE A 34 -12.85 0.57 30.46
C PHE A 34 -12.60 -0.53 31.49
N VAL A 35 -13.17 -1.68 31.23
CA VAL A 35 -12.97 -2.92 31.99
C VAL A 35 -12.66 -4.06 31.02
N LYS A 36 -11.85 -5.02 31.46
CA LYS A 36 -11.54 -6.22 30.68
C LYS A 36 -12.82 -7.01 30.38
N ASN A 37 -13.03 -7.35 29.11
CA ASN A 37 -14.04 -8.28 28.69
C ASN A 37 -13.47 -9.70 28.72
N ILE A 38 -14.08 -10.58 29.54
CA ILE A 38 -13.66 -11.96 29.76
C ILE A 38 -14.70 -12.99 29.30
N LYS A 39 -15.78 -12.53 28.63
CA LYS A 39 -16.88 -13.41 28.18
C LYS A 39 -16.37 -14.34 27.08
N LYS A 40 -16.40 -15.65 27.31
CA LYS A 40 -15.95 -16.66 26.38
C LYS A 40 -17.10 -17.27 25.58
N ASN A 41 -16.79 -17.78 24.41
CA ASN A 41 -17.70 -18.51 23.52
C ASN A 41 -17.81 -19.99 23.94
N ALA A 42 -18.08 -20.23 25.23
CA ALA A 42 -18.00 -21.58 25.83
C ALA A 42 -18.99 -22.60 25.23
N ASP A 43 -20.09 -22.14 24.68
CA ASP A 43 -21.12 -22.94 24.02
C ASP A 43 -20.90 -23.11 22.51
N GLY A 44 -19.86 -22.43 21.95
CA GLY A 44 -19.55 -22.45 20.53
C GLY A 44 -20.63 -21.79 19.64
N ALA A 45 -21.57 -21.02 20.22
CA ALA A 45 -22.72 -20.49 19.50
C ALA A 45 -22.33 -19.43 18.45
N ILE A 46 -21.22 -18.70 18.66
CA ILE A 46 -20.76 -17.66 17.75
C ILE A 46 -19.62 -18.22 16.90
N THR A 47 -19.79 -18.18 15.57
CA THR A 47 -18.82 -18.70 14.59
C THR A 47 -18.10 -17.59 13.81
N ASN A 48 -18.51 -16.33 14.00
CA ASN A 48 -17.92 -15.18 13.30
C ASN A 48 -16.56 -14.81 13.91
N VAL A 49 -15.50 -15.42 13.41
CA VAL A 49 -14.11 -15.15 13.88
C VAL A 49 -13.61 -13.84 13.31
N ILE A 50 -13.13 -12.98 14.19
CA ILE A 50 -12.63 -11.63 13.87
C ILE A 50 -11.12 -11.56 14.07
N CYS A 51 -10.43 -11.00 13.09
CA CYS A 51 -9.01 -10.62 13.16
C CYS A 51 -8.87 -9.13 13.47
N ASN A 52 -7.83 -8.76 14.21
CA ASN A 52 -7.44 -7.35 14.39
C ASN A 52 -6.22 -7.04 13.51
N SER A 53 -6.48 -6.43 12.36
CA SER A 53 -5.47 -5.99 11.39
C SER A 53 -4.99 -4.57 11.71
N ALA A 54 -3.68 -4.32 11.61
CA ALA A 54 -3.11 -2.99 11.78
C ALA A 54 -3.65 -1.96 10.75
N LYS A 55 -4.03 -2.41 9.54
CA LYS A 55 -4.52 -1.54 8.46
C LYS A 55 -6.04 -1.41 8.42
N GLN A 56 -6.75 -2.50 8.69
CA GLN A 56 -8.19 -2.60 8.47
C GLN A 56 -9.00 -2.65 9.78
N GLY A 57 -8.31 -2.73 10.94
CA GLY A 57 -8.94 -2.89 12.23
C GLY A 57 -9.56 -4.29 12.40
N LEU A 58 -10.69 -4.35 13.10
CA LEU A 58 -11.42 -5.60 13.35
C LEU A 58 -12.27 -5.98 12.14
N ILE A 59 -11.91 -7.08 11.48
CA ILE A 59 -12.60 -7.60 10.29
C ILE A 59 -12.82 -9.10 10.39
N PRO A 60 -13.87 -9.64 9.76
CA PRO A 60 -14.06 -11.08 9.67
C PRO A 60 -12.85 -11.78 9.06
N GLN A 61 -12.41 -12.87 9.69
CA GLN A 61 -11.21 -13.60 9.27
C GLN A 61 -11.27 -14.05 7.80
N ARG A 62 -12.45 -14.45 7.33
CA ARG A 62 -12.69 -14.85 5.93
C ARG A 62 -12.44 -13.72 4.92
N ASN A 63 -12.54 -12.47 5.34
CA ASN A 63 -12.25 -11.30 4.51
C ASN A 63 -10.75 -10.96 4.47
N TYR A 64 -9.95 -11.55 5.36
CA TYR A 64 -8.53 -11.26 5.49
C TYR A 64 -7.63 -12.37 4.93
N PHE A 65 -8.06 -13.62 5.03
CA PHE A 65 -7.33 -14.80 4.56
C PHE A 65 -8.19 -15.59 3.59
N ASP A 66 -7.58 -16.07 2.51
CA ASP A 66 -8.24 -16.97 1.53
C ASP A 66 -8.54 -18.38 2.11
N LYS A 67 -8.15 -18.63 3.35
CA LYS A 67 -8.36 -19.91 4.05
C LYS A 67 -8.88 -19.67 5.47
N ASP A 68 -9.80 -20.52 5.93
CA ASP A 68 -10.21 -20.57 7.32
C ASP A 68 -9.04 -21.07 8.19
N ILE A 69 -8.42 -20.16 8.96
CA ILE A 69 -7.28 -20.47 9.85
C ILE A 69 -7.79 -20.97 11.21
N ALA A 70 -8.94 -20.51 11.68
CA ALA A 70 -9.59 -21.03 12.86
C ALA A 70 -10.47 -22.22 12.48
N ASN A 71 -10.10 -23.43 12.93
CA ASN A 71 -11.00 -24.56 12.89
C ASN A 71 -12.21 -24.28 13.80
N SER A 72 -13.42 -24.51 13.30
CA SER A 72 -14.68 -24.39 14.05
C SER A 72 -14.67 -25.13 15.38
N ASP A 73 -13.83 -26.17 15.49
CA ASP A 73 -13.78 -27.10 16.61
C ASP A 73 -12.93 -26.61 17.81
N ASN A 74 -12.40 -25.38 17.80
CA ASN A 74 -11.46 -24.89 18.83
C ASN A 74 -11.69 -23.41 19.18
N THR A 75 -12.93 -22.93 19.16
CA THR A 75 -13.29 -21.53 19.44
C THR A 75 -13.99 -21.31 20.78
N ASP A 76 -14.15 -22.34 21.59
CA ASP A 76 -14.73 -22.30 22.94
C ASP A 76 -13.95 -21.40 23.92
N GLY A 77 -12.63 -21.32 23.73
CA GLY A 77 -11.73 -20.42 24.47
C GLY A 77 -11.71 -18.97 23.99
N TYR A 78 -12.34 -18.64 22.84
CA TYR A 78 -12.32 -17.30 22.27
C TYR A 78 -13.20 -16.32 23.04
N TYR A 79 -12.81 -15.06 23.04
CA TYR A 79 -13.59 -13.98 23.68
C TYR A 79 -14.68 -13.48 22.74
N ILE A 80 -15.90 -13.31 23.30
CA ILE A 80 -17.02 -12.69 22.59
C ILE A 80 -16.88 -11.18 22.67
N ILE A 81 -16.95 -10.52 21.52
CA ILE A 81 -16.99 -9.08 21.39
C ILE A 81 -18.29 -8.61 20.76
N GLU A 82 -18.78 -7.48 21.23
CA GLU A 82 -20.01 -6.82 20.79
C GLU A 82 -19.68 -5.42 20.27
N THR A 83 -20.64 -4.78 19.61
CA THR A 83 -20.50 -3.43 19.07
C THR A 83 -19.93 -2.46 20.13
N ASN A 84 -18.92 -1.68 19.77
CA ASN A 84 -18.18 -0.75 20.62
C ASN A 84 -17.23 -1.40 21.65
N ASP A 85 -17.06 -2.72 21.65
CA ASP A 85 -15.92 -3.33 22.34
C ASP A 85 -14.62 -2.99 21.64
N PHE A 86 -13.55 -2.88 22.41
CA PHE A 86 -12.20 -2.65 21.92
C PHE A 86 -11.35 -3.92 22.05
N VAL A 87 -10.48 -4.12 21.09
CA VAL A 87 -9.55 -5.26 21.09
C VAL A 87 -8.14 -4.79 20.83
N TYR A 88 -7.24 -5.13 21.75
CA TYR A 88 -5.81 -4.95 21.59
C TYR A 88 -5.17 -6.25 21.11
N ASN A 89 -4.52 -6.21 19.96
CA ASN A 89 -3.68 -7.30 19.45
C ASN A 89 -2.21 -6.95 19.77
N PRO A 90 -1.54 -7.66 20.66
CA PRO A 90 -0.17 -7.32 21.07
C PRO A 90 0.89 -7.59 19.99
N ARG A 91 0.51 -8.16 18.83
CA ARG A 91 1.44 -8.47 17.74
C ARG A 91 1.96 -7.22 17.07
N LYS A 92 3.29 -7.08 17.05
CA LYS A 92 3.99 -5.96 16.39
C LYS A 92 4.00 -6.13 14.88
N SER A 93 3.89 -5.00 14.17
CA SER A 93 4.09 -4.93 12.72
C SER A 93 4.66 -3.57 12.33
N THR A 94 5.08 -3.41 11.09
CA THR A 94 5.56 -2.11 10.57
C THR A 94 4.51 -1.02 10.73
N ASP A 95 3.23 -1.33 10.51
CA ASP A 95 2.12 -0.38 10.60
C ASP A 95 1.63 -0.16 12.05
N ALA A 96 1.95 -1.07 12.98
CA ALA A 96 1.58 -0.98 14.39
C ALA A 96 2.72 -1.53 15.26
N PRO A 97 3.74 -0.72 15.58
CA PRO A 97 4.95 -1.17 16.28
C PRO A 97 4.68 -1.66 17.72
N TYR A 98 3.56 -1.28 18.30
CA TYR A 98 3.11 -1.72 19.63
C TYR A 98 1.82 -2.56 19.59
N GLY A 99 1.43 -3.01 18.39
CA GLY A 99 0.18 -3.71 18.13
C GLY A 99 -1.02 -2.76 17.97
N PRO A 100 -2.05 -3.13 17.19
CA PRO A 100 -3.23 -2.31 17.00
C PRO A 100 -4.23 -2.45 18.14
N ILE A 101 -4.90 -1.34 18.48
CA ILE A 101 -6.13 -1.30 19.27
C ILE A 101 -7.25 -0.83 18.36
N SER A 102 -8.33 -1.61 18.23
CA SER A 102 -9.42 -1.34 17.31
C SER A 102 -10.78 -1.51 17.97
N CYS A 103 -11.76 -0.70 17.55
CA CYS A 103 -13.14 -0.76 17.98
C CYS A 103 -13.94 -1.70 17.08
N TYR A 104 -14.77 -2.57 17.67
CA TYR A 104 -15.66 -3.46 16.93
C TYR A 104 -16.93 -2.71 16.50
N LYS A 105 -17.24 -2.74 15.20
CA LYS A 105 -18.30 -1.90 14.60
C LYS A 105 -19.47 -2.69 14.01
N TYR A 106 -19.40 -4.02 14.00
CA TYR A 106 -20.46 -4.82 13.42
C TYR A 106 -21.62 -5.00 14.40
N PRO A 107 -22.87 -5.08 13.91
CA PRO A 107 -24.04 -5.24 14.77
C PRO A 107 -24.11 -6.63 15.40
N GLU A 108 -23.64 -7.68 14.71
CA GLU A 108 -23.61 -9.05 15.22
C GLU A 108 -22.37 -9.27 16.08
N ALA A 109 -22.49 -10.08 17.12
CA ALA A 109 -21.35 -10.46 17.94
C ALA A 109 -20.30 -11.22 17.13
N GLY A 110 -19.04 -10.99 17.46
CA GLY A 110 -17.90 -11.73 16.91
C GLY A 110 -17.08 -12.40 18.00
N ILE A 111 -16.17 -13.27 17.62
CA ILE A 111 -15.22 -13.90 18.53
C ILE A 111 -13.79 -13.61 18.09
N VAL A 112 -12.91 -13.41 19.07
CA VAL A 112 -11.49 -13.12 18.83
C VAL A 112 -10.60 -14.05 19.62
N SER A 113 -9.38 -14.24 19.11
CA SER A 113 -8.37 -15.11 19.74
C SER A 113 -8.13 -14.75 21.22
N PRO A 114 -7.94 -15.74 22.10
CA PRO A 114 -7.59 -15.52 23.51
C PRO A 114 -6.22 -14.85 23.71
N LEU A 115 -5.44 -14.70 22.65
CA LEU A 115 -4.20 -13.94 22.65
C LEU A 115 -4.40 -12.41 22.64
N TYR A 116 -5.62 -11.96 22.39
CA TYR A 116 -5.97 -10.54 22.38
C TYR A 116 -6.51 -10.11 23.73
N LEU A 117 -6.28 -8.85 24.08
CA LEU A 117 -6.91 -8.22 25.23
C LEU A 117 -8.20 -7.51 24.77
N CYS A 118 -9.33 -8.03 25.21
CA CYS A 118 -10.64 -7.44 24.92
C CYS A 118 -11.08 -6.57 26.09
N PHE A 119 -11.67 -5.40 25.79
CA PHE A 119 -12.15 -4.50 26.82
C PHE A 119 -13.39 -3.71 26.37
N ARG A 120 -14.21 -3.38 27.32
CA ARG A 120 -15.52 -2.74 27.14
C ARG A 120 -15.60 -1.48 27.99
N ALA A 121 -16.30 -0.47 27.48
CA ALA A 121 -16.61 0.71 28.25
C ALA A 121 -17.50 0.37 29.44
N LYS A 122 -17.19 0.90 30.62
CA LYS A 122 -17.99 0.77 31.85
C LYS A 122 -18.87 1.97 32.12
N GLN A 123 -18.82 2.97 31.27
CA GLN A 123 -19.65 4.18 31.29
C GLN A 123 -19.89 4.65 29.84
N GLU A 124 -20.78 5.62 29.67
CA GLU A 124 -20.98 6.20 28.35
C GLU A 124 -19.71 6.89 27.84
N ILE A 125 -19.32 6.57 26.63
CA ILE A 125 -18.14 7.12 25.95
C ILE A 125 -18.49 7.50 24.51
N ASN A 126 -17.62 8.28 23.85
CA ASN A 126 -17.62 8.38 22.40
C ASN A 126 -16.67 7.33 21.80
N PRO A 127 -17.17 6.18 21.27
CA PRO A 127 -16.30 5.11 20.76
C PRO A 127 -15.42 5.56 19.61
N LEU A 128 -15.92 6.48 18.76
CA LEU A 128 -15.18 7.00 17.62
C LEU A 128 -13.99 7.86 18.07
N TYR A 129 -14.15 8.65 19.15
CA TYR A 129 -13.02 9.41 19.73
C TYR A 129 -11.94 8.46 20.27
N PHE A 130 -12.32 7.45 21.04
CA PHE A 130 -11.37 6.50 21.59
C PHE A 130 -10.68 5.67 20.49
N GLU A 131 -11.40 5.32 19.43
CA GLU A 131 -10.75 4.67 18.27
C GLU A 131 -9.64 5.54 17.67
N TRP A 132 -9.90 6.85 17.50
CA TRP A 132 -8.88 7.77 17.01
C TRP A 132 -7.75 7.97 18.01
N CYS A 133 -8.05 8.04 19.30
CA CYS A 133 -7.05 8.09 20.37
C CYS A 133 -6.10 6.87 20.30
N PHE A 134 -6.65 5.67 20.16
CA PHE A 134 -5.85 4.44 20.05
C PHE A 134 -5.16 4.27 18.69
N ARG A 135 -5.64 4.89 17.64
CA ARG A 135 -4.92 4.96 16.35
C ARG A 135 -3.77 5.99 16.37
N SER A 136 -3.74 6.89 17.34
CA SER A 136 -2.62 7.81 17.55
C SER A 136 -1.45 7.12 18.26
N SER A 137 -0.33 7.82 18.38
CA SER A 137 0.88 7.30 19.06
C SER A 137 1.02 7.71 20.52
N VAL A 138 0.04 8.40 21.09
CA VAL A 138 0.16 8.99 22.44
C VAL A 138 0.37 7.96 23.56
N TRP A 139 -0.15 6.76 23.39
CA TRP A 139 -0.03 5.64 24.33
C TRP A 139 1.21 4.76 24.10
N HIS A 140 1.90 4.89 22.97
CA HIS A 140 3.04 4.05 22.60
C HIS A 140 4.18 4.13 23.59
N ARG A 141 4.51 5.33 24.08
CA ARG A 141 5.58 5.52 25.07
C ARG A 141 5.28 4.77 26.37
N TYR A 142 4.03 4.80 26.81
CA TYR A 142 3.63 4.07 28.02
C TYR A 142 3.83 2.57 27.84
N ILE A 143 3.38 1.99 26.75
CA ILE A 143 3.57 0.57 26.43
C ILE A 143 5.06 0.21 26.33
N TYR A 144 5.86 1.07 25.69
CA TYR A 144 7.31 0.86 25.59
C TYR A 144 7.98 0.80 26.96
N MET A 145 7.62 1.69 27.89
CA MET A 145 8.23 1.80 29.22
C MET A 145 7.69 0.75 30.20
N SER A 146 6.47 0.29 30.04
CA SER A 146 5.76 -0.60 30.97
C SER A 146 5.65 -2.03 30.49
N GLY A 147 5.84 -2.27 29.17
CA GLY A 147 5.85 -3.61 28.60
C GLY A 147 7.17 -4.31 28.81
N ASP A 148 7.09 -5.61 29.10
CA ASP A 148 8.29 -6.46 29.12
C ASP A 148 8.63 -6.86 27.68
N SER A 149 9.91 -6.74 27.31
CA SER A 149 10.43 -7.19 26.02
C SER A 149 10.59 -8.71 25.92
N GLY A 150 9.78 -9.47 26.68
CA GLY A 150 9.79 -10.91 26.84
C GLY A 150 10.35 -11.76 25.69
N ALA A 151 10.48 -13.05 25.85
CA ALA A 151 11.16 -14.01 24.96
C ALA A 151 10.69 -14.04 23.48
N ARG A 152 9.65 -13.29 23.10
CA ARG A 152 9.14 -13.17 21.72
C ARG A 152 9.24 -11.74 21.24
N HIS A 153 10.17 -11.47 20.32
CA HIS A 153 10.39 -10.14 19.73
C HIS A 153 9.21 -9.61 18.89
N ASP A 154 8.30 -10.48 18.44
CA ASP A 154 7.17 -10.15 17.58
C ASP A 154 5.92 -9.66 18.34
N ARG A 155 5.95 -9.63 19.67
CA ARG A 155 4.81 -9.25 20.53
C ARG A 155 5.20 -8.34 21.67
N VAL A 156 4.25 -7.52 22.11
CA VAL A 156 4.30 -6.80 23.37
C VAL A 156 3.82 -7.74 24.48
N SER A 157 4.59 -7.87 25.55
CA SER A 157 4.18 -8.52 26.80
C SER A 157 3.84 -7.44 27.81
N ILE A 158 2.58 -7.34 28.22
CA ILE A 158 2.10 -6.39 29.21
C ILE A 158 1.03 -7.06 30.07
N LYS A 159 1.08 -6.88 31.39
CA LYS A 159 0.05 -7.37 32.29
C LYS A 159 -1.23 -6.52 32.16
N ASP A 160 -2.38 -7.16 32.35
CA ASP A 160 -3.68 -6.49 32.26
C ASP A 160 -3.76 -5.25 33.18
N ASP A 161 -3.41 -5.38 34.45
CA ASP A 161 -3.44 -4.26 35.41
C ASP A 161 -2.54 -3.11 34.94
N THR A 162 -1.37 -3.43 34.39
CA THR A 162 -0.47 -2.43 33.83
C THR A 162 -1.09 -1.78 32.60
N PHE A 163 -1.74 -2.55 31.70
CA PHE A 163 -2.42 -1.99 30.55
C PHE A 163 -3.55 -1.04 30.95
N PHE A 164 -4.38 -1.43 31.91
CA PHE A 164 -5.47 -0.59 32.39
C PHE A 164 -5.02 0.60 33.27
N ALA A 165 -3.82 0.58 33.82
CA ALA A 165 -3.20 1.72 34.50
C ALA A 165 -2.62 2.76 33.50
N MET A 166 -2.77 2.56 32.20
CA MET A 166 -2.31 3.50 31.17
C MET A 166 -2.95 4.88 31.35
N PRO A 167 -2.15 5.96 31.48
CA PRO A 167 -2.65 7.31 31.59
C PRO A 167 -3.21 7.78 30.24
N ILE A 168 -4.37 8.39 30.30
CA ILE A 168 -5.04 9.00 29.15
C ILE A 168 -5.46 10.43 29.49
N ASN A 169 -5.54 11.28 28.48
CA ASN A 169 -6.04 12.65 28.65
C ASN A 169 -7.33 12.78 27.86
N ILE A 170 -8.39 13.23 28.53
CA ILE A 170 -9.76 13.21 28.01
C ILE A 170 -10.30 14.65 27.93
N PRO A 171 -10.65 15.14 26.73
CA PRO A 171 -11.33 16.41 26.55
C PRO A 171 -12.82 16.34 26.96
N SER A 172 -13.50 17.48 26.94
CA SER A 172 -14.94 17.53 27.09
C SER A 172 -15.67 16.69 26.03
N ALA A 173 -16.87 16.17 26.33
CA ALA A 173 -17.62 15.36 25.37
C ALA A 173 -17.84 16.09 24.03
N LYS A 174 -18.14 17.38 24.05
CA LYS A 174 -18.30 18.20 22.85
C LYS A 174 -17.00 18.27 22.00
N GLU A 175 -15.87 18.34 22.67
CA GLU A 175 -14.57 18.35 21.96
C GLU A 175 -14.22 16.96 21.43
N GLN A 176 -14.52 15.89 22.17
CA GLN A 176 -14.42 14.51 21.66
C GLN A 176 -15.20 14.34 20.36
N ASP A 177 -16.47 14.77 20.34
CA ASP A 177 -17.31 14.71 19.15
C ASP A 177 -16.70 15.49 17.97
N ARG A 178 -16.17 16.69 18.25
CA ARG A 178 -15.58 17.53 17.19
C ARG A 178 -14.33 16.89 16.60
N ILE A 179 -13.43 16.38 17.44
CA ILE A 179 -12.22 15.67 17.00
C ILE A 179 -12.59 14.41 16.21
N ALA A 180 -13.49 13.59 16.76
CA ALA A 180 -13.91 12.34 16.16
C ALA A 180 -14.55 12.54 14.78
N LEU A 181 -15.51 13.45 14.67
CA LEU A 181 -16.20 13.77 13.42
C LEU A 181 -15.24 14.34 12.36
N PHE A 182 -14.33 15.22 12.76
CA PHE A 182 -13.33 15.80 11.85
C PHE A 182 -12.40 14.75 11.27
N LEU A 183 -11.78 13.91 12.12
CA LEU A 183 -10.89 12.84 11.67
C LEU A 183 -11.63 11.80 10.85
N ASN A 184 -12.86 11.46 11.22
CA ASN A 184 -13.71 10.55 10.46
C ASN A 184 -14.06 11.11 9.06
N ALA A 185 -14.30 12.40 8.94
CA ALA A 185 -14.54 13.03 7.63
C ALA A 185 -13.30 12.95 6.72
N ILE A 186 -12.10 13.11 7.27
CA ILE A 186 -10.84 12.93 6.53
C ILE A 186 -10.70 11.46 6.10
N GLU A 187 -10.96 10.50 7.00
CA GLU A 187 -10.88 9.07 6.66
C GLU A 187 -11.85 8.69 5.55
N GLN A 188 -13.10 9.14 5.65
CA GLN A 188 -14.09 8.92 4.59
C GLN A 188 -13.64 9.53 3.25
N ARG A 189 -12.97 10.68 3.28
CA ARG A 189 -12.41 11.29 2.07
C ARG A 189 -11.30 10.44 1.47
N ILE A 190 -10.41 9.88 2.32
CA ILE A 190 -9.34 8.96 1.90
C ILE A 190 -9.94 7.70 1.25
N ASP A 191 -10.98 7.11 1.88
CA ASP A 191 -11.62 5.90 1.36
C ASP A 191 -12.32 6.14 0.00
N LYS A 192 -13.02 7.28 -0.13
CA LYS A 192 -13.61 7.68 -1.41
C LYS A 192 -12.54 7.91 -2.49
N GLN A 193 -11.41 8.52 -2.11
CA GLN A 193 -10.30 8.76 -3.03
C GLN A 193 -9.64 7.44 -3.46
N ARG A 194 -9.48 6.47 -2.54
CA ARG A 194 -8.99 5.11 -2.85
C ARG A 194 -9.92 4.41 -3.83
N SER A 195 -11.22 4.44 -3.58
CA SER A 195 -12.23 3.87 -4.48
C SER A 195 -12.20 4.51 -5.87
N LEU A 196 -12.00 5.83 -5.95
CA LEU A 196 -11.87 6.54 -7.21
C LEU A 196 -10.63 6.08 -7.99
N VAL A 197 -9.48 5.93 -7.33
CA VAL A 197 -8.24 5.44 -7.96
C VAL A 197 -8.47 4.05 -8.57
N GLU A 198 -9.07 3.13 -7.81
CA GLU A 198 -9.35 1.77 -8.33
C GLU A 198 -10.36 1.78 -9.48
N ALA A 199 -11.38 2.61 -9.40
CA ALA A 199 -12.35 2.78 -10.50
C ALA A 199 -11.68 3.34 -11.77
N LEU A 200 -10.79 4.34 -11.64
CA LEU A 200 -10.06 4.91 -12.78
C LEU A 200 -9.09 3.89 -13.40
N LYS A 201 -8.38 3.11 -12.60
CA LYS A 201 -7.51 2.03 -13.10
C LYS A 201 -8.32 0.97 -13.86
N LYS A 202 -9.46 0.55 -13.28
CA LYS A 202 -10.37 -0.40 -13.95
C LYS A 202 -10.91 0.15 -15.25
N TYR A 203 -11.30 1.42 -15.26
CA TYR A 203 -11.78 2.10 -16.46
C TYR A 203 -10.69 2.17 -17.54
N LYS A 204 -9.44 2.55 -17.17
CA LYS A 204 -8.29 2.54 -18.11
C LYS A 204 -8.11 1.16 -18.75
N ARG A 205 -8.12 0.07 -17.95
CA ARG A 205 -8.01 -1.29 -18.51
C ARG A 205 -9.12 -1.61 -19.52
N GLY A 206 -10.37 -1.23 -19.22
CA GLY A 206 -11.49 -1.41 -20.15
C GLY A 206 -11.33 -0.63 -21.45
N VAL A 207 -10.87 0.60 -21.35
CA VAL A 207 -10.58 1.47 -22.50
C VAL A 207 -9.44 0.91 -23.35
N MET A 208 -8.34 0.49 -22.72
CA MET A 208 -7.20 -0.12 -23.42
C MET A 208 -7.65 -1.35 -24.22
N ARG A 209 -8.48 -2.21 -23.61
CA ARG A 209 -9.07 -3.35 -24.30
C ARG A 209 -9.89 -2.93 -25.52
N ALA A 210 -10.77 -1.93 -25.38
CA ALA A 210 -11.58 -1.41 -26.48
C ALA A 210 -10.73 -0.80 -27.61
N ILE A 211 -9.59 -0.19 -27.29
CA ILE A 211 -8.63 0.35 -28.27
C ILE A 211 -7.86 -0.77 -28.95
N PHE A 212 -7.16 -1.62 -28.19
CA PHE A 212 -6.14 -2.52 -28.74
C PHE A 212 -6.68 -3.87 -29.19
N ARG A 213 -7.80 -4.34 -28.64
CA ARG A 213 -8.41 -5.63 -28.99
C ARG A 213 -9.58 -5.48 -29.93
N ASP A 214 -10.53 -4.63 -29.53
CA ASP A 214 -11.79 -4.50 -30.24
C ASP A 214 -11.72 -3.48 -31.37
N LYS A 215 -10.69 -2.60 -31.38
CA LYS A 215 -10.52 -1.46 -32.30
C LYS A 215 -11.78 -0.58 -32.40
N ALA A 216 -12.52 -0.52 -31.27
CA ALA A 216 -13.89 0.03 -31.24
C ALA A 216 -13.93 1.55 -31.03
N ILE A 217 -12.85 2.16 -30.54
CA ILE A 217 -12.79 3.58 -30.19
C ILE A 217 -11.48 4.22 -30.67
N LEU A 218 -11.51 5.53 -30.88
CA LEU A 218 -10.40 6.39 -31.31
C LEU A 218 -9.90 6.12 -32.76
N PHE A 219 -10.51 5.20 -33.50
CA PHE A 219 -10.15 4.94 -34.88
C PHE A 219 -11.35 5.27 -35.82
N SER A 220 -11.03 5.71 -37.03
CA SER A 220 -12.00 5.98 -38.08
C SER A 220 -11.94 4.88 -39.14
N GLU A 221 -12.95 4.85 -40.03
CA GLU A 221 -12.95 3.95 -41.20
C GLU A 221 -11.74 4.21 -42.14
N THR A 222 -11.17 5.41 -42.08
CA THR A 222 -10.00 5.82 -42.88
C THR A 222 -8.65 5.44 -42.20
N THR A 223 -8.64 4.93 -40.97
CA THR A 223 -7.42 4.52 -40.28
C THR A 223 -6.72 3.40 -41.06
N LYS A 224 -5.48 3.64 -41.45
CA LYS A 224 -4.67 2.63 -42.14
C LYS A 224 -3.94 1.73 -41.14
N TRP A 225 -4.14 0.44 -41.26
CA TRP A 225 -3.53 -0.57 -40.43
C TRP A 225 -2.43 -1.34 -41.17
N LYS A 226 -1.32 -1.61 -40.51
CA LYS A 226 -0.24 -2.45 -41.00
C LYS A 226 -0.02 -3.59 -40.02
N SER A 227 -0.02 -4.84 -40.52
CA SER A 227 0.39 -5.98 -39.70
C SER A 227 1.91 -5.98 -39.60
N VAL A 228 2.43 -5.98 -38.37
CA VAL A 228 3.83 -5.74 -38.05
C VAL A 228 4.35 -6.82 -37.13
N ARG A 229 5.42 -7.50 -37.55
CA ARG A 229 6.25 -8.31 -36.66
C ARG A 229 7.27 -7.38 -36.00
N LEU A 230 7.32 -7.36 -34.66
CA LEU A 230 8.17 -6.39 -33.95
C LEU A 230 9.64 -6.51 -34.31
N GLY A 231 10.14 -7.73 -34.59
CA GLY A 231 11.51 -7.98 -35.00
C GLY A 231 11.95 -7.30 -36.28
N ASP A 232 10.98 -6.96 -37.17
CA ASP A 232 11.25 -6.34 -38.47
C ASP A 232 11.28 -4.81 -38.39
N GLU A 233 10.60 -4.22 -37.36
CA GLU A 233 10.41 -2.77 -37.23
C GLU A 233 11.03 -2.18 -35.98
N CYS A 234 11.71 -2.98 -35.15
CA CYS A 234 12.37 -2.52 -33.95
C CYS A 234 13.79 -3.05 -33.82
N THR A 235 14.67 -2.28 -33.22
CA THR A 235 15.95 -2.78 -32.73
C THR A 235 15.85 -3.19 -31.27
N PHE A 236 16.57 -4.26 -30.91
CA PHE A 236 16.49 -4.86 -29.59
C PHE A 236 17.86 -5.11 -29.02
N PHE A 237 18.03 -4.87 -27.74
CA PHE A 237 19.19 -5.35 -26.99
C PHE A 237 18.79 -5.59 -25.53
N SER A 238 19.38 -6.60 -24.92
CA SER A 238 19.37 -6.81 -23.47
C SER A 238 20.74 -6.46 -22.89
N GLY A 239 20.77 -6.16 -21.63
CA GLY A 239 22.01 -5.92 -20.91
C GLY A 239 22.61 -7.20 -20.33
N GLY A 240 23.38 -7.01 -19.28
CA GLY A 240 24.00 -8.08 -18.49
C GLY A 240 24.34 -7.59 -17.10
N THR A 241 24.71 -8.52 -16.24
CA THR A 241 25.11 -8.22 -14.87
C THR A 241 26.61 -8.41 -14.72
N PRO A 242 27.36 -7.40 -14.25
CA PRO A 242 28.76 -7.60 -13.87
C PRO A 242 28.89 -8.67 -12.79
N LYS A 243 30.06 -9.29 -12.66
CA LYS A 243 30.30 -10.31 -11.64
C LYS A 243 29.99 -9.75 -10.24
N SER A 244 29.00 -10.29 -9.56
CA SER A 244 28.56 -9.83 -8.24
C SER A 244 29.62 -9.99 -7.14
N THR A 245 30.59 -10.89 -7.36
CA THR A 245 31.73 -11.13 -6.45
C THR A 245 32.83 -10.09 -6.57
N ASP A 246 32.80 -9.24 -7.61
CA ASP A 246 33.78 -8.17 -7.83
C ASP A 246 33.20 -6.83 -7.46
N SER A 247 33.52 -6.39 -6.24
CA SER A 247 33.01 -5.11 -5.71
C SER A 247 33.53 -3.90 -6.46
N SER A 248 34.63 -4.00 -7.23
CA SER A 248 35.17 -2.88 -8.02
C SER A 248 34.26 -2.45 -9.17
N PHE A 249 33.32 -3.29 -9.57
CA PHE A 249 32.34 -3.00 -10.62
C PHE A 249 31.12 -2.20 -10.12
N TYR A 250 30.98 -2.04 -8.81
CA TYR A 250 29.82 -1.41 -8.17
C TYR A 250 30.19 -0.17 -7.36
N GLY A 251 29.19 0.64 -7.02
CA GLY A 251 29.38 1.84 -6.20
C GLY A 251 29.88 3.07 -6.99
N GLY A 252 29.81 3.04 -8.33
CA GLY A 252 30.14 4.16 -9.19
C GLY A 252 28.99 5.17 -9.38
N ALA A 253 28.96 5.83 -10.54
CA ALA A 253 27.98 6.87 -10.86
C ALA A 253 26.92 6.41 -11.88
N ILE A 254 27.05 5.25 -12.50
CA ILE A 254 26.16 4.77 -13.56
C ILE A 254 24.98 4.02 -12.92
N PRO A 255 23.74 4.53 -13.00
CA PRO A 255 22.57 3.81 -12.49
C PRO A 255 22.46 2.41 -13.10
N PHE A 256 22.23 1.38 -12.28
CA PHE A 256 22.08 0.01 -12.74
C PHE A 256 20.65 -0.47 -12.54
N ILE A 257 19.86 -0.40 -13.60
CA ILE A 257 18.42 -0.69 -13.61
C ILE A 257 18.21 -2.20 -13.65
N ARG A 258 17.58 -2.75 -12.63
CA ARG A 258 17.15 -4.16 -12.58
C ARG A 258 15.65 -4.28 -12.90
N SER A 259 15.19 -5.46 -13.27
CA SER A 259 13.78 -5.69 -13.65
C SER A 259 12.76 -5.25 -12.58
N GLY A 260 13.10 -5.35 -11.29
CA GLY A 260 12.24 -4.86 -10.20
C GLY A 260 12.14 -3.34 -10.13
N GLU A 261 13.02 -2.61 -10.81
CA GLU A 261 13.10 -1.14 -10.80
C GLU A 261 12.61 -0.51 -12.12
N ILE A 262 11.99 -1.31 -13.00
CA ILE A 262 11.58 -0.89 -14.37
C ILE A 262 10.67 0.35 -14.37
N HIS A 263 9.87 0.54 -13.33
CA HIS A 263 8.96 1.68 -13.17
C HIS A 263 9.53 2.84 -12.34
N SER A 264 10.77 2.70 -11.84
CA SER A 264 11.39 3.67 -10.94
C SER A 264 12.13 4.77 -11.70
N ASP A 265 12.21 5.94 -11.09
CA ASP A 265 13.08 7.06 -11.52
C ASP A 265 14.43 7.07 -10.80
N LYS A 266 14.73 6.01 -10.03
CA LYS A 266 15.98 5.81 -9.28
C LYS A 266 16.27 4.33 -9.13
N THR A 267 17.50 3.99 -8.84
CA THR A 267 17.97 2.61 -8.63
C THR A 267 18.77 2.51 -7.32
N GLU A 268 18.81 1.32 -6.74
CA GLU A 268 19.61 1.03 -5.55
C GLU A 268 21.08 0.80 -5.86
N LEU A 269 21.38 0.24 -7.06
CA LEU A 269 22.74 -0.11 -7.46
C LEU A 269 23.27 0.84 -8.53
N PHE A 270 24.58 1.07 -8.46
CA PHE A 270 25.31 1.86 -9.43
C PHE A 270 26.54 1.09 -9.90
N LEU A 271 26.89 1.21 -11.18
CA LEU A 271 28.11 0.64 -11.74
C LEU A 271 29.22 1.67 -11.84
N THR A 272 30.46 1.20 -11.76
CA THR A 272 31.63 1.97 -12.17
C THR A 272 31.77 1.92 -13.69
N ASP A 273 32.64 2.76 -14.26
CA ASP A 273 32.99 2.72 -15.70
C ASP A 273 33.55 1.36 -16.07
N ASP A 274 34.38 0.77 -15.22
CA ASP A 274 34.92 -0.59 -15.41
C ASP A 274 33.81 -1.65 -15.32
N GLY A 275 32.85 -1.49 -14.41
CA GLY A 275 31.68 -2.38 -14.31
C GLY A 275 30.85 -2.38 -15.58
N LEU A 276 30.67 -1.23 -16.24
CA LEU A 276 30.01 -1.13 -17.54
C LEU A 276 30.89 -1.71 -18.64
N LYS A 277 32.17 -1.32 -18.69
CA LYS A 277 33.11 -1.67 -19.79
C LYS A 277 33.44 -3.15 -19.82
N TYR A 278 33.62 -3.80 -18.68
CA TYR A 278 34.07 -5.19 -18.58
C TYR A 278 32.91 -6.18 -18.31
N SER A 279 31.66 -5.73 -18.55
CA SER A 279 30.50 -6.61 -18.49
C SER A 279 29.67 -6.54 -19.77
N SER A 280 28.61 -7.33 -19.82
CA SER A 280 27.59 -7.26 -20.88
C SER A 280 26.44 -6.29 -20.57
N ALA A 281 26.54 -5.48 -19.50
CA ALA A 281 25.60 -4.41 -19.22
C ALA A 281 25.58 -3.39 -20.38
N LYS A 282 24.41 -2.88 -20.72
CA LYS A 282 24.23 -1.92 -21.82
C LYS A 282 23.43 -0.72 -21.37
N MET A 283 23.81 0.44 -21.86
CA MET A 283 23.14 1.69 -21.56
C MET A 283 21.80 1.82 -22.30
N VAL A 284 20.79 2.22 -21.57
CA VAL A 284 19.54 2.81 -22.08
C VAL A 284 19.51 4.29 -21.76
N SER A 285 18.80 5.04 -22.58
CA SER A 285 18.57 6.46 -22.36
C SER A 285 17.19 6.69 -21.77
N LYS A 286 17.04 7.74 -21.00
CA LYS A 286 15.72 8.24 -20.60
C LYS A 286 14.84 8.36 -21.84
N GLY A 287 13.66 7.76 -21.77
CA GLY A 287 12.72 7.70 -22.89
C GLY A 287 12.85 6.48 -23.78
N ASP A 288 13.75 5.54 -23.53
CA ASP A 288 13.76 4.24 -24.19
C ASP A 288 12.61 3.35 -23.66
N LEU A 289 12.00 2.56 -24.53
CA LEU A 289 11.04 1.55 -24.16
C LEU A 289 11.77 0.32 -23.65
N ILE A 290 11.43 -0.14 -22.46
CA ILE A 290 12.04 -1.30 -21.80
C ILE A 290 10.97 -2.27 -21.31
N ILE A 291 11.27 -3.58 -21.39
CA ILE A 291 10.38 -4.65 -20.92
C ILE A 291 11.17 -5.64 -20.06
N ALA A 292 10.60 -6.07 -18.95
CA ALA A 292 11.16 -7.13 -18.12
C ALA A 292 10.87 -8.51 -18.71
N LEU A 293 11.89 -9.34 -18.84
CA LEU A 293 11.79 -10.66 -19.46
C LEU A 293 11.48 -11.77 -18.44
N TYR A 294 11.94 -11.64 -17.19
CA TYR A 294 11.78 -12.70 -16.18
C TYR A 294 11.76 -12.17 -14.75
N GLY A 295 11.42 -13.08 -13.82
CA GLY A 295 11.19 -12.77 -12.42
C GLY A 295 9.73 -12.37 -12.15
N ALA A 296 9.47 -11.82 -10.96
CA ALA A 296 8.13 -11.38 -10.54
C ALA A 296 7.56 -10.26 -11.41
N THR A 297 8.41 -9.55 -12.16
CA THR A 297 8.07 -8.45 -13.05
C THR A 297 8.01 -8.87 -14.53
N SER A 298 8.03 -10.17 -14.83
CA SER A 298 7.97 -10.65 -16.22
C SER A 298 6.80 -10.03 -16.98
N GLY A 299 7.08 -9.49 -18.18
CA GLY A 299 6.09 -8.79 -19.02
C GLY A 299 5.75 -7.36 -18.60
N GLU A 300 6.30 -6.84 -17.48
CA GLU A 300 6.18 -5.41 -17.16
C GLU A 300 6.92 -4.58 -18.19
N VAL A 301 6.31 -3.47 -18.60
CA VAL A 301 6.84 -2.58 -19.64
C VAL A 301 6.72 -1.13 -19.20
N ASP A 302 7.76 -0.33 -19.44
CA ASP A 302 7.70 1.12 -19.20
C ASP A 302 8.66 1.88 -20.13
N ILE A 303 8.52 3.19 -20.11
CA ILE A 303 9.49 4.12 -20.69
C ILE A 303 10.52 4.44 -19.61
N SER A 304 11.80 4.18 -19.87
CA SER A 304 12.86 4.49 -18.91
C SER A 304 12.83 5.95 -18.46
N LYS A 305 12.83 6.17 -17.16
CA LYS A 305 12.77 7.51 -16.54
C LYS A 305 14.15 8.12 -16.32
N ILE A 306 15.20 7.30 -16.45
CA ILE A 306 16.60 7.66 -16.21
C ILE A 306 17.49 7.08 -17.30
N ASP A 307 18.66 7.70 -17.49
CA ASP A 307 19.77 7.08 -18.20
C ASP A 307 20.43 6.05 -17.26
N GLY A 308 20.76 4.86 -17.76
CA GLY A 308 21.37 3.83 -16.93
C GLY A 308 21.71 2.56 -17.67
N ALA A 309 22.49 1.71 -17.04
CA ALA A 309 22.82 0.38 -17.55
C ALA A 309 21.70 -0.60 -17.15
N ILE A 310 21.34 -1.52 -18.04
CA ILE A 310 20.33 -2.56 -17.79
C ILE A 310 20.99 -3.93 -17.64
N ASN A 311 20.34 -4.79 -16.84
CA ASN A 311 20.75 -6.19 -16.70
C ASN A 311 20.16 -7.08 -17.81
N GLN A 312 20.49 -8.37 -17.79
CA GLN A 312 19.98 -9.36 -18.75
C GLN A 312 18.47 -9.64 -18.65
N ALA A 313 17.84 -9.25 -17.52
CA ALA A 313 16.40 -9.41 -17.33
C ALA A 313 15.57 -8.30 -17.99
N ILE A 314 16.21 -7.29 -18.57
CA ILE A 314 15.56 -6.18 -19.27
C ILE A 314 15.94 -6.21 -20.75
N LEU A 315 14.93 -6.07 -21.60
CA LEU A 315 15.08 -5.88 -23.04
C LEU A 315 14.69 -4.44 -23.38
N CYS A 316 15.60 -3.71 -24.02
CA CYS A 316 15.31 -2.41 -24.62
C CYS A 316 14.75 -2.63 -26.02
N ILE A 317 13.70 -1.87 -26.37
CA ILE A 317 12.99 -1.91 -27.65
C ILE A 317 13.04 -0.49 -28.25
N ARG A 318 13.65 -0.35 -29.42
CA ARG A 318 13.70 0.93 -30.15
C ARG A 318 12.99 0.76 -31.49
N PRO A 319 11.71 1.15 -31.58
CA PRO A 319 10.96 1.08 -32.84
C PRO A 319 11.46 2.12 -33.85
N SER A 320 11.31 1.80 -35.15
CA SER A 320 11.71 2.67 -36.26
C SER A 320 10.68 3.78 -36.50
N TRP A 321 9.39 3.43 -36.63
CA TRP A 321 8.29 4.35 -36.91
C TRP A 321 7.13 4.24 -35.92
N ILE A 322 7.04 3.14 -35.16
CA ILE A 322 5.99 2.96 -34.16
C ILE A 322 6.29 3.89 -32.99
N ASN A 323 5.31 4.65 -32.54
CA ASN A 323 5.46 5.47 -31.36
C ASN A 323 5.71 4.57 -30.13
N LYS A 324 6.82 4.80 -29.44
CA LYS A 324 7.25 3.95 -28.31
C LYS A 324 6.27 3.97 -27.12
N VAL A 325 5.54 5.08 -26.92
CA VAL A 325 4.51 5.16 -25.87
C VAL A 325 3.27 4.39 -26.29
N TYR A 326 2.89 4.45 -27.57
CA TYR A 326 1.84 3.58 -28.12
C TYR A 326 2.18 2.10 -27.93
N LEU A 327 3.41 1.71 -28.31
CA LEU A 327 3.88 0.33 -28.17
C LEU A 327 3.93 -0.10 -26.69
N LYS A 328 4.32 0.79 -25.79
CA LYS A 328 4.22 0.55 -24.33
C LYS A 328 2.80 0.15 -23.92
N TYR A 329 1.80 0.95 -24.29
CA TYR A 329 0.40 0.67 -23.92
C TYR A 329 -0.15 -0.59 -24.58
N LEU A 330 0.24 -0.86 -25.81
CA LEU A 330 -0.14 -2.09 -26.50
C LEU A 330 0.44 -3.33 -25.78
N LEU A 331 1.71 -3.32 -25.43
CA LEU A 331 2.37 -4.41 -24.69
C LEU A 331 1.79 -4.56 -23.27
N GLU A 332 1.45 -3.45 -22.60
CA GLU A 332 0.77 -3.45 -21.30
C GLU A 332 -0.59 -4.16 -21.38
N ASP A 333 -1.41 -3.87 -22.42
CA ASP A 333 -2.70 -4.54 -22.62
C ASP A 333 -2.54 -6.04 -22.95
N ARG A 334 -1.49 -6.39 -23.70
CA ARG A 334 -1.25 -7.76 -24.16
C ARG A 334 -0.44 -8.61 -23.21
N LYS A 335 0.01 -8.05 -22.10
CA LYS A 335 0.87 -8.71 -21.12
C LYS A 335 0.35 -10.10 -20.73
N ASP A 336 -0.89 -10.17 -20.24
CA ASP A 336 -1.46 -11.44 -19.78
C ASP A 336 -1.58 -12.47 -20.89
N ASP A 337 -1.93 -12.06 -22.13
CA ASP A 337 -2.00 -12.95 -23.28
C ASP A 337 -0.61 -13.50 -23.62
N ILE A 338 0.39 -12.62 -23.62
CA ILE A 338 1.80 -13.01 -23.88
C ILE A 338 2.27 -14.00 -22.84
N LEU A 339 2.07 -13.70 -21.55
CA LEU A 339 2.47 -14.59 -20.45
C LEU A 339 1.73 -15.93 -20.54
N ASN A 340 0.44 -15.93 -20.73
CA ASN A 340 -0.37 -17.15 -20.82
C ASN A 340 0.02 -18.01 -22.03
N THR A 341 0.32 -17.40 -23.17
CA THR A 341 0.70 -18.13 -24.39
C THR A 341 2.07 -18.79 -24.27
N TYR A 342 3.04 -18.08 -23.69
CA TYR A 342 4.45 -18.50 -23.75
C TYR A 342 4.98 -19.08 -22.42
N LEU A 343 4.33 -18.85 -21.28
CA LEU A 343 4.78 -19.40 -19.98
C LEU A 343 4.08 -20.70 -19.56
N GLN A 344 2.93 -21.04 -20.15
CA GLN A 344 2.21 -22.30 -19.82
C GLN A 344 2.92 -23.57 -20.37
N GLY A 345 3.90 -23.42 -21.26
CA GLY A 345 4.65 -24.54 -21.86
C GLY A 345 5.89 -25.01 -21.09
N GLY A 346 6.05 -24.65 -19.79
CA GLY A 346 7.20 -25.06 -18.98
C GLY A 346 8.45 -24.17 -19.12
N GLN A 347 8.41 -23.12 -19.93
CA GLN A 347 9.44 -22.08 -19.97
C GLN A 347 9.03 -20.98 -18.98
N GLY A 348 9.72 -20.91 -17.83
CA GLY A 348 9.41 -19.96 -16.76
C GLY A 348 9.71 -18.48 -17.07
N ASN A 349 10.18 -18.14 -18.28
CA ASN A 349 10.66 -16.79 -18.60
C ASN A 349 10.33 -16.39 -20.03
N LEU A 350 10.03 -15.10 -20.25
CA LEU A 350 10.01 -14.51 -21.58
C LEU A 350 11.44 -14.42 -22.14
N SER A 351 11.55 -14.50 -23.46
CA SER A 351 12.82 -14.27 -24.16
C SER A 351 12.71 -13.11 -25.14
N ALA A 352 13.84 -12.52 -25.49
CA ALA A 352 13.90 -11.51 -26.54
C ALA A 352 13.32 -12.01 -27.87
N GLU A 353 13.49 -13.32 -28.17
CA GLU A 353 12.99 -13.93 -29.39
C GLU A 353 11.43 -14.00 -29.39
N ILE A 354 10.82 -14.30 -28.25
CA ILE A 354 9.35 -14.24 -28.12
C ILE A 354 8.85 -12.82 -28.43
N ILE A 355 9.46 -11.80 -27.85
CA ILE A 355 9.05 -10.40 -28.05
C ILE A 355 9.24 -9.98 -29.52
N LYS A 356 10.35 -10.35 -30.17
CA LYS A 356 10.59 -10.06 -31.59
C LYS A 356 9.57 -10.72 -32.51
N ASN A 357 9.07 -11.90 -32.16
CA ASN A 357 8.12 -12.65 -32.96
C ASN A 357 6.66 -12.25 -32.76
N LEU A 358 6.36 -11.32 -31.82
CA LEU A 358 5.00 -10.80 -31.68
C LEU A 358 4.57 -10.04 -32.93
N ILE A 359 3.35 -10.30 -33.38
CA ILE A 359 2.73 -9.66 -34.53
C ILE A 359 1.53 -8.85 -34.05
N PHE A 360 1.50 -7.59 -34.43
CA PHE A 360 0.42 -6.69 -34.10
C PHE A 360 -0.06 -5.89 -35.33
N ASP A 361 -1.34 -5.60 -35.38
CA ASP A 361 -1.85 -4.60 -36.32
C ASP A 361 -1.64 -3.21 -35.71
N ILE A 362 -0.81 -2.41 -36.34
CA ILE A 362 -0.42 -1.07 -35.90
C ILE A 362 -1.10 -0.04 -36.81
N PRO A 363 -1.79 0.98 -36.28
CA PRO A 363 -2.40 2.03 -37.08
C PRO A 363 -1.35 3.03 -37.58
N ASP A 364 -1.75 3.90 -38.48
CA ASP A 364 -0.91 5.02 -38.91
C ASP A 364 -0.46 5.93 -37.76
N GLU A 365 0.60 6.71 -37.97
CA GLU A 365 1.25 7.53 -36.92
C GLU A 365 0.28 8.56 -36.29
N GLY A 366 -0.63 9.13 -37.10
CA GLY A 366 -1.62 10.08 -36.59
C GLY A 366 -2.56 9.42 -35.56
N SER A 367 -3.08 8.23 -35.90
CA SER A 367 -3.92 7.44 -35.01
C SER A 367 -3.18 6.99 -33.74
N GLN A 368 -1.89 6.62 -33.86
CA GLN A 368 -1.04 6.30 -32.67
C GLN A 368 -0.96 7.50 -31.71
N LEU A 369 -0.76 8.71 -32.23
CA LEU A 369 -0.65 9.94 -31.40
C LEU A 369 -1.95 10.24 -30.65
N VAL A 370 -3.11 10.05 -31.30
CA VAL A 370 -4.42 10.21 -30.65
C VAL A 370 -4.57 9.26 -29.47
N VAL A 371 -4.23 7.98 -29.66
CA VAL A 371 -4.25 6.98 -28.59
C VAL A 371 -3.30 7.35 -27.44
N VAL A 372 -2.08 7.76 -27.77
CA VAL A 372 -1.05 8.15 -26.78
C VAL A 372 -1.52 9.34 -25.95
N ASP A 373 -2.04 10.40 -26.58
CA ASP A 373 -2.51 11.59 -25.85
C ASP A 373 -3.68 11.25 -24.92
N PHE A 374 -4.61 10.45 -25.40
CA PHE A 374 -5.76 10.00 -24.60
C PHE A 374 -5.33 9.18 -23.37
N LEU A 375 -4.49 8.15 -23.56
CA LEU A 375 -4.04 7.28 -22.47
C LEU A 375 -3.12 8.00 -21.49
N ASN A 376 -2.24 8.87 -21.97
CA ASN A 376 -1.43 9.75 -21.13
C ASN A 376 -2.29 10.69 -20.27
N THR A 377 -3.40 11.16 -20.81
CA THR A 377 -4.33 12.01 -20.04
C THR A 377 -5.01 11.21 -18.93
N MET A 378 -5.37 9.95 -19.20
CA MET A 378 -5.89 9.05 -18.16
C MET A 378 -4.83 8.77 -17.09
N ASP A 379 -3.59 8.49 -17.47
CA ASP A 379 -2.50 8.25 -16.50
C ASP A 379 -2.23 9.48 -15.64
N ARG A 380 -2.21 10.68 -16.21
CA ARG A 380 -2.10 11.93 -15.44
C ARG A 380 -3.23 12.06 -14.41
N ARG A 381 -4.47 11.73 -14.78
CA ARG A 381 -5.61 11.76 -13.86
C ARG A 381 -5.50 10.74 -12.73
N ILE A 382 -5.08 9.51 -13.05
CA ILE A 382 -4.83 8.46 -12.04
C ILE A 382 -3.73 8.90 -11.07
N ASN A 383 -2.59 9.38 -11.58
CA ASN A 383 -1.46 9.82 -10.76
C ASN A 383 -1.82 11.02 -9.87
N SER A 384 -2.56 11.99 -10.39
CA SER A 384 -3.06 13.12 -9.56
C SER A 384 -3.99 12.64 -8.44
N SER A 385 -4.83 11.63 -8.73
CA SER A 385 -5.72 11.04 -7.73
C SER A 385 -4.97 10.25 -6.66
N ILE A 386 -3.90 9.54 -7.03
CA ILE A 386 -2.99 8.84 -6.09
C ILE A 386 -2.29 9.86 -5.20
N MET A 387 -1.69 10.90 -5.77
CA MET A 387 -0.99 11.96 -5.03
C MET A 387 -1.93 12.65 -4.02
N LEU A 388 -3.18 12.94 -4.42
CA LEU A 388 -4.16 13.52 -3.50
C LEU A 388 -4.46 12.58 -2.34
N MET A 389 -4.60 11.27 -2.59
CA MET A 389 -4.82 10.27 -1.54
C MET A 389 -3.64 10.22 -0.56
N GLU A 390 -2.41 10.21 -1.04
CA GLU A 390 -1.20 10.21 -0.22
C GLU A 390 -1.07 11.47 0.63
N ASN A 391 -1.38 12.63 0.05
CA ASN A 391 -1.39 13.90 0.78
C ASN A 391 -2.44 13.92 1.89
N LEU A 392 -3.64 13.37 1.66
CA LEU A 392 -4.68 13.23 2.68
C LEU A 392 -4.24 12.29 3.82
N ILE A 393 -3.58 11.18 3.52
CA ILE A 393 -3.03 10.25 4.52
C ILE A 393 -1.97 10.94 5.37
N THR A 394 -1.06 11.68 4.74
CA THR A 394 -0.01 12.45 5.42
C THR A 394 -0.61 13.54 6.31
N LEU A 395 -1.60 14.29 5.80
CA LEU A 395 -2.33 15.30 6.56
C LEU A 395 -3.00 14.69 7.80
N ARG A 396 -3.74 13.59 7.64
CA ARG A 396 -4.36 12.88 8.76
C ARG A 396 -3.34 12.50 9.82
N SER A 397 -2.22 11.91 9.42
CA SER A 397 -1.16 11.51 10.35
C SER A 397 -0.57 12.69 11.12
N GLY A 398 -0.33 13.81 10.45
CA GLY A 398 0.14 15.05 11.07
C GLY A 398 -0.88 15.64 12.04
N LEU A 399 -2.16 15.63 11.67
CA LEU A 399 -3.25 16.11 12.54
C LEU A 399 -3.38 15.24 13.81
N MET A 400 -3.27 13.92 13.68
CA MET A 400 -3.32 13.02 14.83
C MET A 400 -2.20 13.29 15.85
N GLN A 401 -0.99 13.63 15.38
CA GLN A 401 0.13 13.97 16.26
C GLN A 401 -0.07 15.31 17.00
N GLN A 402 -0.93 16.18 16.51
CA GLN A 402 -1.17 17.52 17.07
C GLN A 402 -2.45 17.61 17.87
N LEU A 403 -3.47 16.80 17.56
CA LEU A 403 -4.78 16.79 18.20
C LEU A 403 -4.84 15.93 19.47
N PHE A 404 -3.92 14.99 19.66
CA PHE A 404 -3.86 14.11 20.84
C PHE A 404 -2.61 14.39 21.69
N ILE A 405 -2.69 14.11 23.00
CA ILE A 405 -1.61 14.29 24.00
C ILE A 405 -1.55 13.14 24.98
#